data_6ff949f332e42c62615e0843a80dc471
#
_entry.id   6ff949f332e42c62615e0843a80dc471
#
_cell.length_a   1.000
_cell.length_b   1.000
_cell.length_c   1.000
_cell.angle_alpha   90.00
_cell.angle_beta   90.00
_cell.angle_gamma   90.00
#
_symmetry.space_group_name_H-M   'P 1'
#
loop_
_entity.id
_entity.type
_entity.pdbx_description
1 polymer ?
#
loop_
_entity_poly.entity_id
_entity_poly.type
_entity_poly.pdbx_seq_one_letter_code
_entity_poly.pdbx_strand_id
1 'polypeptide(L)'
;VPRGVHTVYEVTVEGFPADRGRYAVADASVAAWRDPADGRWHASDARIRLYADSLAGLHAGERIRCRGAVRPFRGGAESYRRLMARRGYAGTLWIAERTLLERLPDRHAGLHRRAVERLSRLPMSAGAAAVVEAMAAGERRGVTPELRTAYSRSGLSHLLAVSGLHTGIVFALVNLALWWLPLFRRGHLLKNLLAAVAVWLFVA
;
A
#
# COMPACT_ATOMS: atom_id res chain seq x y z
N VAL A 1 -5.54 18.49 10.07
CA VAL A 1 -5.58 17.51 11.18
C VAL A 1 -4.97 18.15 12.41
N PRO A 2 -5.66 18.16 13.57
CA PRO A 2 -5.13 18.70 14.80
C PRO A 2 -3.93 17.87 15.28
N ARG A 3 -2.86 18.56 15.69
CA ARG A 3 -1.65 17.90 16.18
C ARG A 3 -1.67 17.82 17.71
N GLY A 4 -1.34 16.65 18.24
CA GLY A 4 -1.25 16.43 19.70
C GLY A 4 -2.59 16.26 20.42
N VAL A 5 -3.70 16.36 19.72
CA VAL A 5 -5.04 16.20 20.28
C VAL A 5 -5.48 14.74 20.12
N HIS A 6 -5.91 14.13 21.24
CA HIS A 6 -6.50 12.79 21.24
C HIS A 6 -7.93 12.84 20.72
N THR A 7 -8.16 12.24 19.56
CA THR A 7 -9.50 12.16 18.97
C THR A 7 -9.67 10.89 18.13
N VAL A 8 -10.80 10.78 17.46
CA VAL A 8 -11.10 9.67 16.56
C VAL A 8 -10.75 10.08 15.13
N TYR A 9 -10.01 9.23 14.46
CA TYR A 9 -9.61 9.41 13.06
C TYR A 9 -10.19 8.30 12.20
N GLU A 10 -10.63 8.65 11.00
CA GLU A 10 -10.82 7.71 9.91
C GLU A 10 -9.59 7.73 9.01
N VAL A 11 -8.93 6.57 8.92
CA VAL A 11 -7.64 6.43 8.27
C VAL A 11 -7.74 5.36 7.19
N THR A 12 -7.19 5.65 6.01
CA THR A 12 -6.98 4.67 4.95
C THR A 12 -5.51 4.30 4.91
N VAL A 13 -5.20 3.02 5.02
CA VAL A 13 -3.83 2.49 4.96
C VAL A 13 -3.37 2.51 3.51
N GLU A 14 -2.33 3.29 3.20
CA GLU A 14 -1.73 3.36 1.86
C GLU A 14 -0.57 2.36 1.77
N GLY A 15 -0.62 1.51 0.75
CA GLY A 15 0.42 0.51 0.54
C GLY A 15 0.47 -0.58 1.62
N PHE A 16 1.54 -1.37 1.58
CA PHE A 16 1.69 -2.55 2.45
C PHE A 16 2.38 -2.18 3.76
N PRO A 17 1.78 -2.49 4.92
CA PRO A 17 2.43 -2.30 6.20
C PRO A 17 3.73 -3.09 6.28
N ALA A 18 4.83 -2.40 6.55
CA ALA A 18 6.13 -3.04 6.78
C ALA A 18 6.21 -3.54 8.22
N ASP A 19 6.34 -4.84 8.40
CA ASP A 19 6.57 -5.44 9.71
C ASP A 19 7.98 -5.11 10.22
N ARG A 20 8.05 -4.66 11.48
CA ARG A 20 9.28 -4.36 12.23
C ARG A 20 9.40 -5.23 13.48
N GLY A 21 8.73 -6.37 13.51
CA GLY A 21 8.70 -7.32 14.61
C GLY A 21 7.74 -6.92 15.74
N ARG A 22 8.01 -5.82 16.45
CA ARG A 22 7.15 -5.32 17.54
C ARG A 22 6.02 -4.42 17.06
N TYR A 23 6.12 -3.86 15.88
CA TYR A 23 5.14 -2.95 15.29
C TYR A 23 5.20 -3.01 13.77
N ALA A 24 4.10 -2.67 13.14
CA ALA A 24 4.03 -2.46 11.71
C ALA A 24 4.03 -0.96 11.39
N VAL A 25 4.62 -0.59 10.27
CA VAL A 25 4.66 0.80 9.79
C VAL A 25 4.02 0.86 8.41
N ALA A 26 3.08 1.77 8.22
CA ALA A 26 2.48 2.03 6.94
C ALA A 26 2.39 3.54 6.68
N ASP A 27 2.33 3.92 5.42
CA ASP A 27 1.83 5.22 5.04
C ASP A 27 0.30 5.18 5.05
N ALA A 28 -0.34 6.27 5.43
CA ALA A 28 -1.77 6.34 5.52
C ALA A 28 -2.28 7.77 5.28
N SER A 29 -3.50 7.88 4.80
CA SER A 29 -4.23 9.14 4.68
C SER A 29 -5.34 9.23 5.72
N VAL A 30 -5.51 10.39 6.30
CA VAL A 30 -6.61 10.70 7.22
C VAL A 30 -7.76 11.24 6.39
N ALA A 31 -8.79 10.43 6.18
CA ALA A 31 -9.98 10.84 5.43
C ALA A 31 -10.87 11.82 6.23
N ALA A 32 -10.96 11.60 7.54
CA ALA A 32 -11.70 12.48 8.45
C ALA A 32 -11.18 12.36 9.88
N TRP A 33 -11.46 13.36 10.68
CA TRP A 33 -11.21 13.37 12.11
C TRP A 33 -12.39 14.00 12.85
N ARG A 34 -12.65 13.56 14.08
CA ARG A 34 -13.73 14.06 14.90
C ARG A 34 -13.20 15.15 15.81
N ASP A 35 -13.83 16.32 15.79
CA ASP A 35 -13.47 17.40 16.71
C ASP A 35 -13.92 17.05 18.14
N PRO A 36 -13.03 17.06 19.13
CA PRO A 36 -13.42 16.80 20.51
C PRO A 36 -14.32 17.88 21.12
N ALA A 37 -14.28 19.10 20.60
CA ALA A 37 -15.02 20.23 21.16
C ALA A 37 -16.51 20.19 20.81
N ASP A 38 -16.84 19.88 19.54
CA ASP A 38 -18.23 19.89 19.06
C ASP A 38 -18.72 18.51 18.58
N GLY A 39 -17.85 17.51 18.56
CA GLY A 39 -18.15 16.15 18.13
C GLY A 39 -18.38 16.00 16.63
N ARG A 40 -18.15 17.02 15.82
CA ARG A 40 -18.35 17.00 14.37
C ARG A 40 -17.19 16.35 13.65
N TRP A 41 -17.49 15.77 12.48
CA TRP A 41 -16.49 15.21 11.60
C TRP A 41 -15.99 16.26 10.62
N HIS A 42 -14.68 16.38 10.52
CA HIS A 42 -13.99 17.24 9.56
C HIS A 42 -13.27 16.39 8.55
N ALA A 43 -13.53 16.63 7.27
CA ALA A 43 -12.79 15.97 6.18
C ALA A 43 -11.33 16.40 6.18
N SER A 44 -10.45 15.50 5.74
CA SER A 44 -9.02 15.74 5.65
C SER A 44 -8.44 14.90 4.51
N ASP A 45 -7.31 15.32 3.98
CA ASP A 45 -6.47 14.60 3.03
C ASP A 45 -5.03 14.46 3.54
N ALA A 46 -4.83 14.69 4.82
CA ALA A 46 -3.51 14.72 5.42
C ALA A 46 -2.86 13.33 5.40
N ARG A 47 -1.64 13.26 4.88
CA ARG A 47 -0.83 12.03 4.94
C ARG A 47 -0.15 11.91 6.29
N ILE A 48 -0.13 10.71 6.82
CA ILE A 48 0.52 10.39 8.09
C ILE A 48 1.34 9.11 7.96
N ARG A 49 2.32 8.96 8.84
CA ARG A 49 2.97 7.68 9.06
C ARG A 49 2.26 6.96 10.20
N LEU A 50 1.61 5.85 9.88
CA LEU A 50 0.88 5.03 10.81
C LEU A 50 1.81 3.97 11.40
N TYR A 51 1.85 3.89 12.72
CA TYR A 51 2.49 2.83 13.48
C TYR A 51 1.40 2.01 14.16
N ALA A 52 1.41 0.72 13.96
CA ALA A 52 0.43 -0.18 14.54
C ALA A 52 1.14 -1.26 15.34
N ASP A 53 0.55 -1.66 16.46
CA ASP A 53 0.94 -2.89 17.12
C ASP A 53 0.82 -4.06 16.13
N SER A 54 1.76 -5.01 16.18
CA SER A 54 1.75 -6.19 15.29
C SER A 54 0.42 -6.97 15.37
N LEU A 55 -0.26 -6.92 16.51
CA LEU A 55 -1.57 -7.53 16.75
C LEU A 55 -2.71 -6.82 16.01
N ALA A 56 -2.53 -5.57 15.60
CA ALA A 56 -3.58 -4.83 14.90
C ALA A 56 -3.88 -5.36 13.48
N GLY A 57 -2.99 -6.14 12.89
CA GLY A 57 -3.23 -6.87 11.63
C GLY A 57 -3.71 -5.99 10.46
N LEU A 58 -3.08 -4.84 10.22
CA LEU A 58 -3.49 -3.89 9.18
C LEU A 58 -3.22 -4.42 7.77
N HIS A 59 -4.11 -4.05 6.83
CA HIS A 59 -4.03 -4.43 5.43
C HIS A 59 -3.89 -3.19 4.54
N ALA A 60 -3.21 -3.33 3.41
CA ALA A 60 -3.16 -2.30 2.38
C ALA A 60 -4.58 -1.99 1.87
N GLY A 61 -4.89 -0.70 1.69
CA GLY A 61 -6.21 -0.23 1.27
C GLY A 61 -7.28 -0.30 2.37
N GLU A 62 -6.97 -0.80 3.55
CA GLU A 62 -7.94 -0.92 4.64
C GLU A 62 -8.32 0.45 5.21
N ARG A 63 -9.62 0.68 5.39
CA ARG A 63 -10.14 1.84 6.11
C ARG A 63 -10.45 1.46 7.55
N ILE A 64 -9.89 2.21 8.45
CA ILE A 64 -10.07 1.97 9.89
C ILE A 64 -10.53 3.24 10.60
N ARG A 65 -11.30 3.06 11.64
CA ARG A 65 -11.59 4.11 12.62
C ARG A 65 -10.80 3.82 13.87
N CYS A 66 -9.95 4.75 14.27
CA CYS A 66 -9.06 4.56 15.41
C CYS A 66 -9.01 5.81 16.29
N ARG A 67 -8.68 5.61 17.55
CA ARG A 67 -8.47 6.69 18.52
C ARG A 67 -6.98 6.91 18.74
N GLY A 68 -6.55 8.16 18.70
CA GLY A 68 -5.15 8.50 18.94
C GLY A 68 -4.88 9.98 18.83
N ALA A 69 -3.61 10.34 18.74
CA ALA A 69 -3.18 11.72 18.48
C ALA A 69 -2.12 11.72 17.38
N VAL A 70 -2.34 12.54 16.36
CA VAL A 70 -1.31 12.78 15.34
C VAL A 70 -0.22 13.65 15.98
N ARG A 71 0.99 13.11 16.07
CA ARG A 71 2.14 13.78 16.65
C ARG A 71 3.13 14.19 15.58
N PRO A 72 3.79 15.34 15.70
CA PRO A 72 4.87 15.69 14.78
C PRO A 72 5.99 14.64 14.86
N PHE A 73 6.74 14.50 13.78
CA PHE A 73 7.90 13.60 13.77
C PHE A 73 8.88 14.03 14.86
N ARG A 74 9.03 13.19 15.88
CA ARG A 74 10.00 13.36 16.98
C ARG A 74 11.10 12.32 16.76
N GLY A 75 12.36 12.77 16.75
CA GLY A 75 13.52 11.92 16.50
C GLY A 75 13.92 11.87 15.03
N GLY A 76 15.06 11.25 14.75
CA GLY A 76 15.67 11.24 13.41
C GLY A 76 16.39 12.55 13.05
N ALA A 77 17.24 12.48 12.03
CA ALA A 77 17.95 13.65 11.51
C ALA A 77 16.95 14.71 11.05
N GLU A 78 17.31 15.98 11.18
CA GLU A 78 16.49 17.09 10.71
C GLU A 78 16.17 17.01 9.21
N SER A 79 17.10 16.46 8.44
CA SER A 79 16.93 16.12 7.03
C SER A 79 15.73 15.20 6.78
N TYR A 80 15.52 14.18 7.64
CA TYR A 80 14.38 13.29 7.55
C TYR A 80 13.05 14.01 7.83
N ARG A 81 13.02 14.86 8.87
CA ARG A 81 11.81 15.65 9.19
C ARG A 81 11.45 16.61 8.06
N ARG A 82 12.44 17.28 7.48
CA ARG A 82 12.26 18.16 6.30
C ARG A 82 11.77 17.38 5.09
N LEU A 83 12.30 16.18 4.85
CA LEU A 83 11.86 15.30 3.77
C LEU A 83 10.40 14.90 3.95
N MET A 84 9.99 14.49 5.15
CA MET A 84 8.60 14.12 5.43
C MET A 84 7.65 15.29 5.27
N ALA A 85 8.04 16.48 5.75
CA ALA A 85 7.25 17.70 5.55
C ALA A 85 7.10 18.05 4.07
N ARG A 86 8.18 17.95 3.26
CA ARG A 86 8.13 18.17 1.80
C ARG A 86 7.23 17.14 1.09
N ARG A 87 7.13 15.92 1.61
CA ARG A 87 6.23 14.88 1.10
C ARG A 87 4.78 15.02 1.60
N GLY A 88 4.46 16.11 2.31
CA GLY A 88 3.11 16.41 2.78
C GLY A 88 2.65 15.60 4.00
N TYR A 89 3.57 14.96 4.73
CA TYR A 89 3.19 14.24 5.94
C TYR A 89 2.92 15.19 7.10
N ALA A 90 1.73 15.07 7.70
CA ALA A 90 1.31 15.86 8.86
C ALA A 90 1.98 15.41 10.18
N GLY A 91 2.35 14.12 10.26
CA GLY A 91 2.96 13.55 11.44
C GLY A 91 2.88 12.02 11.52
N THR A 92 2.94 11.52 12.74
CA THR A 92 2.86 10.09 13.06
C THR A 92 1.63 9.81 13.91
N LEU A 93 0.97 8.68 13.67
CA LEU A 93 -0.12 8.18 14.50
C LEU A 93 0.23 6.76 14.98
N TRP A 94 0.14 6.52 16.28
CA TRP A 94 0.30 5.21 16.89
C TRP A 94 -1.04 4.63 17.25
N ILE A 95 -1.30 3.41 16.81
CA ILE A 95 -2.48 2.63 17.15
C ILE A 95 -2.08 1.29 17.77
N ALA A 96 -2.81 0.91 18.81
CA ALA A 96 -2.77 -0.42 19.37
C ALA A 96 -4.12 -1.10 19.09
N GLU A 97 -4.21 -2.42 19.23
CA GLU A 97 -5.46 -3.15 19.04
C GLU A 97 -6.62 -2.53 19.82
N ARG A 98 -6.40 -2.16 21.07
CA ARG A 98 -7.38 -1.49 21.95
C ARG A 98 -7.83 -0.10 21.49
N THR A 99 -7.08 0.56 20.60
CA THR A 99 -7.40 1.88 20.05
C THR A 99 -7.98 1.81 18.65
N LEU A 100 -7.97 0.64 18.04
CA LEU A 100 -8.69 0.34 16.83
C LEU A 100 -10.18 0.14 17.20
N LEU A 101 -11.03 1.07 16.77
CA LEU A 101 -12.45 1.08 17.13
C LEU A 101 -13.26 0.24 16.15
N GLU A 102 -12.99 0.38 14.87
CA GLU A 102 -13.78 -0.25 13.81
C GLU A 102 -12.96 -0.40 12.53
N ARG A 103 -13.21 -1.48 11.79
CA ARG A 103 -12.76 -1.66 10.41
C ARG A 103 -13.91 -1.28 9.50
N LEU A 104 -13.72 -0.24 8.71
CA LEU A 104 -14.76 0.27 7.83
C LEU A 104 -14.78 -0.54 6.52
N PRO A 105 -15.98 -0.75 5.93
CA PRO A 105 -16.09 -1.42 4.65
C PRO A 105 -15.35 -0.61 3.57
N ASP A 106 -14.40 -1.26 2.91
CA ASP A 106 -13.68 -0.65 1.80
C ASP A 106 -14.39 -0.96 0.48
N ARG A 107 -14.75 0.09 -0.26
CA ARG A 107 -15.37 -0.06 -1.58
C ARG A 107 -14.38 -0.51 -2.66
N HIS A 108 -13.08 -0.31 -2.46
CA HIS A 108 -12.03 -0.58 -3.45
C HIS A 108 -11.15 -1.80 -3.15
N ALA A 109 -11.08 -2.28 -1.90
CA ALA A 109 -10.30 -3.45 -1.51
C ALA A 109 -10.81 -4.77 -2.14
N GLY A 110 -11.99 -4.75 -2.75
CA GLY A 110 -12.65 -5.96 -3.23
C GLY A 110 -11.85 -6.74 -4.28
N LEU A 111 -11.21 -6.07 -5.25
CA LEU A 111 -10.49 -6.74 -6.32
C LEU A 111 -9.13 -7.27 -5.86
N HIS A 112 -8.35 -6.43 -5.18
CA HIS A 112 -7.04 -6.83 -4.66
C HIS A 112 -7.17 -7.98 -3.65
N ARG A 113 -8.06 -7.86 -2.67
CA ARG A 113 -8.32 -8.92 -1.69
C ARG A 113 -8.78 -10.22 -2.36
N ARG A 114 -9.70 -10.16 -3.34
CA ARG A 114 -10.13 -11.34 -4.12
C ARG A 114 -8.98 -11.96 -4.90
N ALA A 115 -8.06 -11.16 -5.43
CA ALA A 115 -6.88 -11.67 -6.11
C ALA A 115 -5.96 -12.42 -5.15
N VAL A 116 -5.63 -11.83 -3.99
CA VAL A 116 -4.83 -12.48 -2.94
C VAL A 116 -5.50 -13.75 -2.44
N GLU A 117 -6.82 -13.71 -2.12
CA GLU A 117 -7.58 -14.89 -1.69
C GLU A 117 -7.61 -16.00 -2.75
N ARG A 118 -7.64 -15.65 -4.03
CA ARG A 118 -7.56 -16.66 -5.11
C ARG A 118 -6.15 -17.24 -5.22
N LEU A 119 -5.11 -16.42 -5.11
CA LEU A 119 -3.73 -16.86 -5.15
C LEU A 119 -3.40 -17.78 -3.96
N SER A 120 -3.87 -17.45 -2.76
CA SER A 120 -3.66 -18.27 -1.55
C SER A 120 -4.34 -19.63 -1.60
N ARG A 121 -5.36 -19.82 -2.45
CA ARG A 121 -6.03 -21.12 -2.67
C ARG A 121 -5.33 -22.05 -3.65
N LEU A 122 -4.30 -21.56 -4.35
CA LEU A 122 -3.55 -22.40 -5.27
C LEU A 122 -2.71 -23.44 -4.48
N PRO A 123 -2.57 -24.66 -4.97
CA PRO A 123 -1.83 -25.72 -4.31
C PRO A 123 -0.32 -25.48 -4.43
N MET A 124 0.19 -24.53 -3.64
CA MET A 124 1.59 -24.14 -3.61
C MET A 124 2.14 -24.26 -2.18
N SER A 125 3.47 -24.40 -2.05
CA SER A 125 4.11 -24.27 -0.75
C SER A 125 3.93 -22.86 -0.20
N ALA A 126 3.94 -22.69 1.13
CA ALA A 126 3.78 -21.38 1.77
C ALA A 126 4.79 -20.34 1.27
N GLY A 127 6.04 -20.76 1.02
CA GLY A 127 7.08 -19.89 0.46
C GLY A 127 6.80 -19.48 -0.99
N ALA A 128 6.31 -20.41 -1.82
CA ALA A 128 5.95 -20.11 -3.21
C ALA A 128 4.73 -19.19 -3.27
N ALA A 129 3.71 -19.45 -2.44
CA ALA A 129 2.53 -18.58 -2.34
C ALA A 129 2.93 -17.16 -1.93
N ALA A 130 3.76 -17.00 -0.89
CA ALA A 130 4.26 -15.71 -0.45
C ALA A 130 4.99 -14.91 -1.55
N VAL A 131 5.78 -15.61 -2.38
CA VAL A 131 6.48 -14.97 -3.50
C VAL A 131 5.51 -14.57 -4.61
N VAL A 132 4.56 -15.44 -4.97
CA VAL A 132 3.56 -15.16 -6.00
C VAL A 132 2.65 -13.99 -5.56
N GLU A 133 2.22 -13.97 -4.30
CA GLU A 133 1.43 -12.87 -3.74
C GLU A 133 2.22 -11.55 -3.74
N ALA A 134 3.52 -11.61 -3.39
CA ALA A 134 4.38 -10.44 -3.44
C ALA A 134 4.58 -9.90 -4.86
N MET A 135 4.69 -10.79 -5.84
CA MET A 135 4.92 -10.43 -7.24
C MET A 135 3.63 -9.97 -7.94
N ALA A 136 2.52 -10.67 -7.74
CA ALA A 136 1.27 -10.44 -8.47
C ALA A 136 0.38 -9.39 -7.82
N ALA A 137 0.34 -9.35 -6.49
CA ALA A 137 -0.52 -8.47 -5.72
C ALA A 137 0.26 -7.45 -4.87
N GLY A 138 1.60 -7.49 -4.87
CA GLY A 138 2.45 -6.66 -4.02
C GLY A 138 2.36 -7.01 -2.53
N GLU A 139 1.64 -8.07 -2.14
CA GLU A 139 1.49 -8.50 -0.75
C GLU A 139 2.76 -9.19 -0.24
N ARG A 140 3.52 -8.53 0.62
CA ARG A 140 4.84 -9.00 1.08
C ARG A 140 4.86 -9.61 2.47
N ARG A 141 3.71 -9.82 3.11
CA ARG A 141 3.63 -10.33 4.48
C ARG A 141 4.19 -11.74 4.64
N GLY A 142 3.92 -12.58 3.67
CA GLY A 142 4.43 -13.95 3.67
C GLY A 142 5.93 -14.06 3.35
N VAL A 143 6.58 -12.97 2.91
CA VAL A 143 8.02 -12.96 2.58
C VAL A 143 8.83 -12.77 3.85
N THR A 144 9.19 -13.90 4.48
CA THR A 144 10.00 -13.89 5.69
C THR A 144 11.44 -13.41 5.42
N PRO A 145 12.19 -12.95 6.45
CA PRO A 145 13.60 -12.56 6.30
C PRO A 145 14.46 -13.70 5.72
N GLU A 146 14.17 -14.94 6.12
CA GLU A 146 14.87 -16.14 5.64
C GLU A 146 14.63 -16.34 4.15
N LEU A 147 13.36 -16.23 3.72
CA LEU A 147 12.98 -16.34 2.31
C LEU A 147 13.66 -15.23 1.48
N ARG A 148 13.64 -13.99 1.97
CA ARG A 148 14.34 -12.88 1.33
C ARG A 148 15.85 -13.13 1.21
N THR A 149 16.47 -13.66 2.27
CA THR A 149 17.89 -13.99 2.27
C THR A 149 18.19 -15.11 1.28
N ALA A 150 17.36 -16.14 1.20
CA ALA A 150 17.48 -17.22 0.23
C ALA A 150 17.44 -16.70 -1.22
N TYR A 151 16.46 -15.84 -1.52
CA TYR A 151 16.35 -15.18 -2.84
C TYR A 151 17.53 -14.25 -3.14
N SER A 152 18.04 -13.55 -2.12
CA SER A 152 19.22 -12.70 -2.28
C SER A 152 20.47 -13.51 -2.60
N ARG A 153 20.68 -14.64 -1.90
CA ARG A 153 21.83 -15.54 -2.12
C ARG A 153 21.77 -16.24 -3.48
N SER A 154 20.59 -16.55 -3.98
CA SER A 154 20.42 -17.14 -5.32
C SER A 154 20.50 -16.11 -6.46
N GLY A 155 20.72 -14.82 -6.15
CA GLY A 155 20.76 -13.76 -7.16
C GLY A 155 19.37 -13.34 -7.68
N LEU A 156 18.30 -13.91 -7.13
CA LEU A 156 16.92 -13.69 -7.57
C LEU A 156 16.19 -12.59 -6.79
N SER A 157 16.91 -11.79 -6.00
CA SER A 157 16.33 -10.69 -5.22
C SER A 157 15.57 -9.66 -6.07
N HIS A 158 15.97 -9.50 -7.33
CA HIS A 158 15.31 -8.61 -8.28
C HIS A 158 13.90 -9.08 -8.66
N LEU A 159 13.57 -10.37 -8.52
CA LEU A 159 12.22 -10.89 -8.75
C LEU A 159 11.22 -10.43 -7.67
N LEU A 160 11.70 -10.17 -6.46
CA LEU A 160 10.89 -9.66 -5.36
C LEU A 160 10.65 -8.13 -5.44
N ALA A 161 11.40 -7.44 -6.27
CA ALA A 161 11.13 -6.06 -6.63
C ALA A 161 10.21 -6.01 -7.86
N VAL A 162 9.39 -4.97 -7.99
CA VAL A 162 8.67 -4.70 -9.25
C VAL A 162 9.75 -4.45 -10.31
N SER A 163 10.06 -5.49 -11.07
CA SER A 163 11.15 -5.44 -12.06
C SER A 163 10.63 -4.89 -13.38
N GLY A 164 11.52 -4.32 -14.18
CA GLY A 164 11.22 -3.93 -15.56
C GLY A 164 10.68 -5.10 -16.42
N LEU A 165 10.94 -6.35 -16.00
CA LEU A 165 10.40 -7.55 -16.63
C LEU A 165 8.86 -7.60 -16.50
N HIS A 166 8.31 -7.33 -15.32
CA HIS A 166 6.84 -7.32 -15.11
C HIS A 166 6.19 -6.22 -15.96
N THR A 167 6.77 -5.04 -15.95
CA THR A 167 6.34 -3.92 -16.81
C THR A 167 6.45 -4.31 -18.28
N GLY A 168 7.52 -5.00 -18.68
CA GLY A 168 7.71 -5.52 -20.02
C GLY A 168 6.68 -6.58 -20.44
N ILE A 169 6.32 -7.49 -19.53
CA ILE A 169 5.29 -8.51 -19.75
C ILE A 169 3.92 -7.84 -19.91
N VAL A 170 3.55 -6.90 -19.05
CA VAL A 170 2.29 -6.15 -19.17
C VAL A 170 2.24 -5.40 -20.51
N PHE A 171 3.32 -4.72 -20.87
CA PHE A 171 3.44 -4.04 -22.15
C PHE A 171 3.29 -5.02 -23.35
N ALA A 172 3.94 -6.17 -23.28
CA ALA A 172 3.85 -7.20 -24.33
C ALA A 172 2.43 -7.77 -24.45
N LEU A 173 1.76 -8.07 -23.32
CA LEU A 173 0.38 -8.56 -23.30
C LEU A 173 -0.61 -7.53 -23.86
N VAL A 174 -0.48 -6.26 -23.49
CA VAL A 174 -1.31 -5.18 -24.01
C VAL A 174 -1.08 -5.02 -25.51
N ASN A 175 0.19 -5.06 -25.97
CA ASN A 175 0.50 -5.01 -27.39
C ASN A 175 -0.05 -6.21 -28.17
N LEU A 176 -0.02 -7.40 -27.59
CA LEU A 176 -0.60 -8.60 -28.17
C LEU A 176 -2.13 -8.49 -28.24
N ALA A 177 -2.78 -8.07 -27.18
CA ALA A 177 -4.24 -7.88 -27.15
C ALA A 177 -4.72 -6.83 -28.16
N LEU A 178 -3.91 -5.82 -28.41
CA LEU A 178 -4.20 -4.72 -29.34
C LEU A 178 -3.49 -4.89 -30.71
N TRP A 179 -3.01 -6.09 -31.05
CA TRP A 179 -2.23 -6.30 -32.28
C TRP A 179 -3.02 -5.99 -33.57
N TRP A 180 -4.34 -6.15 -33.52
CA TRP A 180 -5.27 -5.89 -34.64
C TRP A 180 -5.57 -4.38 -34.84
N LEU A 181 -5.31 -3.53 -33.84
CA LEU A 181 -5.63 -2.10 -33.90
C LEU A 181 -4.88 -1.32 -34.98
N PRO A 182 -3.65 -1.68 -35.42
CA PRO A 182 -2.95 -1.04 -36.53
C PRO A 182 -3.62 -1.16 -37.91
N LEU A 183 -4.63 -2.00 -38.05
CA LEU A 183 -5.43 -2.07 -39.30
C LEU A 183 -6.18 -0.74 -39.59
N PHE A 184 -6.32 0.14 -38.59
CA PHE A 184 -6.93 1.46 -38.78
C PHE A 184 -5.85 2.53 -39.01
N ARG A 185 -6.16 3.51 -39.86
CA ARG A 185 -5.24 4.56 -40.36
C ARG A 185 -4.44 5.33 -39.22
N ARG A 186 -4.95 5.35 -38.00
CA ARG A 186 -4.30 5.95 -36.80
C ARG A 186 -4.13 4.97 -35.66
N GLY A 187 -4.30 3.69 -35.90
CA GLY A 187 -4.32 2.65 -34.88
C GLY A 187 -2.99 2.51 -34.13
N HIS A 188 -1.85 2.78 -34.78
CA HIS A 188 -0.54 2.71 -34.13
C HIS A 188 -0.39 3.72 -33.00
N LEU A 189 -0.86 4.97 -33.19
CA LEU A 189 -0.80 6.00 -32.15
C LEU A 189 -1.72 5.65 -30.98
N LEU A 190 -2.95 5.21 -31.28
CA LEU A 190 -3.91 4.81 -30.26
C LEU A 190 -3.42 3.58 -29.48
N LYS A 191 -2.88 2.58 -30.17
CA LYS A 191 -2.28 1.40 -29.56
C LYS A 191 -1.15 1.76 -28.59
N ASN A 192 -0.20 2.60 -29.01
CA ASN A 192 0.93 3.00 -28.19
C ASN A 192 0.48 3.84 -26.99
N LEU A 193 -0.52 4.72 -27.17
CA LEU A 193 -1.11 5.49 -26.08
C LEU A 193 -1.78 4.58 -25.04
N LEU A 194 -2.59 3.63 -25.49
CA LEU A 194 -3.25 2.65 -24.60
C LEU A 194 -2.24 1.78 -23.86
N ALA A 195 -1.18 1.33 -24.56
CA ALA A 195 -0.10 0.56 -23.93
C ALA A 195 0.65 1.40 -22.87
N ALA A 196 0.94 2.65 -23.17
CA ALA A 196 1.59 3.56 -22.22
C ALA A 196 0.70 3.82 -20.99
N VAL A 197 -0.59 4.07 -21.18
CA VAL A 197 -1.56 4.26 -20.09
C VAL A 197 -1.68 2.99 -19.25
N ALA A 198 -1.76 1.81 -19.87
CA ALA A 198 -1.85 0.54 -19.16
C ALA A 198 -0.59 0.27 -18.32
N VAL A 199 0.59 0.53 -18.85
CA VAL A 199 1.85 0.42 -18.12
C VAL A 199 1.91 1.44 -16.97
N TRP A 200 1.48 2.67 -17.22
CA TRP A 200 1.45 3.71 -16.20
C TRP A 200 0.51 3.34 -15.04
N LEU A 201 -0.71 2.84 -15.35
CA LEU A 201 -1.66 2.37 -14.34
C LEU A 201 -1.17 1.13 -13.57
N PHE A 202 -0.33 0.31 -14.19
CA PHE A 202 0.28 -0.84 -13.52
C PHE A 202 1.39 -0.44 -12.53
N VAL A 203 2.09 0.66 -12.82
CA VAL A 203 3.24 1.13 -12.00
C VAL A 203 2.79 2.15 -10.92
N ALA A 204 1.68 2.88 -11.15
CA ALA A 204 1.14 3.87 -10.22
C ALA A 204 0.48 3.24 -9.00
#